data_bafe4df98105b0696eea12097c73452a
#
_entry.id   bafe4df98105b0696eea12097c73452a
#
_cell.length_a   1.000
_cell.length_b   1.000
_cell.length_c   1.000
_cell.angle_alpha   90.00
_cell.angle_beta   90.00
_cell.angle_gamma   90.00
#
_symmetry.space_group_name_H-M   'P 1'
#
loop_
_entity.id
_entity.type
_entity.pdbx_description
1 polymer ?
#
loop_
_entity_poly.entity_id
_entity_poly.type
_entity_poly.pdbx_seq_one_letter_code
_entity_poly.pdbx_strand_id
1 'polypeptide(L)'
;MMKKNLLKLTLGLSLVPFVVASSVNAQESQDSSSEIEEILVSAALIPIVASRSANSITVIDSEQIKLRAAQSVSDLLRDVPGLAVSSYGALGSLTSIRARGSESNHLVVLIDGVEVNDPSQSDMLNWGTLSAADIERIEIIRGPQSSIRGSDAVAGVVNIITSEANQALSADVFTEYGSRATSKNGFSLGHKSGKFSVRIGASHLETDGINIQPSTGDDIDGYQNTGINLKAGYQYSDQLNLSLTSRKTNGMNEFDGFPEVQSSDFNRFHNKFTADYNSADGLWSHAVSLADSDFENNNFKQENSQPLANGSTSSNKQNYQYIGSRFWQAKDQRLSLALEREKEEYQQRGGWAFGADADKLVSRKTESVAVEYRFDPIESVTLAASARKDDNDFFGKSNTQRLEVVFQQSDTLRLRGAWGTAVKNPTFTELYGIYSGFQSNPNLKPEESESWELGLDTTLSDERIQLGVTYFNAHLKDEIGSSCDANWTCTPINIEGISDRQGVELSSSFAVSDSLQVNAAYTYTDSEDPAGVEEQLRAKHIGSINVAWQVKSDTKVNLNVQHNGSQTDYGFPNPVMLDAYTLVNLNANYSANDKMDVYLRLNNLFDEDYQQVNGYETLGFGANIGLRYKLQ
;
A
#
# COMPACT_ATOMS: atom_id res chain seq x y z
N MET A 1 29.18 -22.54 7.34
CA MET A 1 29.87 -22.12 8.60
C MET A 1 30.42 -20.71 8.39
N MET A 2 29.53 -19.72 8.37
CA MET A 2 29.90 -18.30 8.16
C MET A 2 30.36 -17.67 9.48
N LYS A 3 31.54 -17.06 9.49
CA LYS A 3 32.06 -16.31 10.63
C LYS A 3 31.31 -14.99 10.74
N LYS A 4 30.56 -14.82 11.83
CA LYS A 4 29.92 -13.56 12.22
C LYS A 4 31.00 -12.47 12.41
N ASN A 5 31.04 -11.50 11.52
CA ASN A 5 31.73 -10.24 11.79
C ASN A 5 30.74 -9.32 12.52
N LEU A 6 30.77 -9.38 13.85
CA LEU A 6 30.07 -8.42 14.70
C LEU A 6 30.79 -7.06 14.59
N LEU A 7 30.16 -6.13 13.91
CA LEU A 7 30.51 -4.71 14.02
C LEU A 7 29.98 -4.21 15.37
N LYS A 8 30.86 -4.11 16.36
CA LYS A 8 30.54 -3.51 17.67
C LYS A 8 30.43 -1.99 17.51
N LEU A 9 29.19 -1.50 17.41
CA LEU A 9 28.88 -0.09 17.59
C LEU A 9 28.73 0.18 19.09
N THR A 10 29.78 0.64 19.75
CA THR A 10 29.74 1.13 21.11
C THR A 10 29.20 2.57 21.10
N LEU A 11 27.89 2.73 21.33
CA LEU A 11 27.31 4.03 21.68
C LEU A 11 27.61 4.32 23.17
N GLY A 12 28.51 5.26 23.40
CA GLY A 12 28.71 5.85 24.72
C GLY A 12 27.54 6.78 25.07
N LEU A 13 26.58 6.30 25.86
CA LEU A 13 25.54 7.15 26.46
C LEU A 13 26.14 7.87 27.69
N SER A 14 26.46 9.14 27.55
CA SER A 14 26.67 10.02 28.69
C SER A 14 25.32 10.51 29.22
N LEU A 15 24.90 9.98 30.36
CA LEU A 15 23.75 10.44 31.13
C LEU A 15 24.00 11.85 31.68
N VAL A 16 23.24 12.83 31.24
CA VAL A 16 23.10 14.12 31.90
C VAL A 16 21.78 14.12 32.67
N PRO A 17 21.77 14.36 33.98
CA PRO A 17 20.52 14.40 34.74
C PRO A 17 19.83 15.75 34.53
N PHE A 18 18.65 15.75 33.92
CA PHE A 18 17.74 16.89 33.95
C PHE A 18 16.76 16.74 35.12
N VAL A 19 16.88 17.66 36.07
CA VAL A 19 15.90 17.87 37.11
C VAL A 19 14.75 18.69 36.54
N VAL A 20 13.54 18.16 36.57
CA VAL A 20 12.33 18.93 36.28
C VAL A 20 11.42 18.86 37.50
N ALA A 21 11.28 19.99 38.15
CA ALA A 21 10.19 20.27 39.08
C ALA A 21 9.29 21.31 38.41
N SER A 22 8.01 21.02 38.28
CA SER A 22 6.90 21.94 38.53
C SER A 22 5.58 21.35 38.06
N SER A 23 4.71 21.12 39.02
CA SER A 23 3.29 20.79 38.83
C SER A 23 2.51 22.01 38.36
N VAL A 24 1.74 21.87 37.30
CA VAL A 24 0.65 22.78 36.95
C VAL A 24 -0.62 21.94 36.82
N ASN A 25 -1.58 22.16 37.71
CA ASN A 25 -2.94 21.64 37.62
C ASN A 25 -3.65 22.35 36.47
N ALA A 26 -4.03 21.60 35.45
CA ALA A 26 -5.01 22.02 34.47
C ALA A 26 -6.32 21.28 34.74
N GLN A 27 -7.37 22.02 34.91
CA GLN A 27 -8.72 21.60 35.18
C GLN A 27 -9.35 21.17 33.84
N GLU A 28 -9.68 19.89 33.72
CA GLU A 28 -10.41 19.36 32.59
C GLU A 28 -11.84 19.88 32.59
N SER A 29 -12.23 20.59 31.57
CA SER A 29 -13.64 20.77 31.18
C SER A 29 -14.00 19.66 30.20
N GLN A 30 -14.70 18.63 30.67
CA GLN A 30 -15.40 17.68 29.82
C GLN A 30 -16.58 18.39 29.16
N ASP A 31 -16.43 18.69 27.88
CA ASP A 31 -17.55 18.91 26.98
C ASP A 31 -17.61 17.71 26.01
N SER A 32 -18.43 16.73 26.37
CA SER A 32 -18.71 15.56 25.53
C SER A 32 -19.83 15.90 24.56
N SER A 33 -19.50 16.57 23.46
CA SER A 33 -20.24 16.43 22.22
C SER A 33 -19.47 15.41 21.38
N SER A 34 -20.08 14.28 21.10
CA SER A 34 -19.56 13.30 20.14
C SER A 34 -19.68 13.91 18.74
N GLU A 35 -18.74 14.76 18.37
CA GLU A 35 -18.47 15.04 16.96
C GLU A 35 -17.91 13.75 16.38
N ILE A 36 -18.66 13.14 15.46
CA ILE A 36 -18.16 12.06 14.60
C ILE A 36 -16.94 12.64 13.89
N GLU A 37 -15.75 12.15 14.19
CA GLU A 37 -14.52 12.60 13.56
C GLU A 37 -14.62 12.24 12.07
N GLU A 38 -14.87 13.24 11.22
CA GLU A 38 -15.03 13.04 9.78
C GLU A 38 -13.70 12.60 9.19
N ILE A 39 -13.63 11.34 8.73
CA ILE A 39 -12.39 10.78 8.16
C ILE A 39 -12.09 11.46 6.82
N LEU A 40 -11.02 12.26 6.79
CA LEU A 40 -10.50 12.87 5.57
C LEU A 40 -9.67 11.85 4.79
N VAL A 41 -9.93 11.73 3.49
CA VAL A 41 -9.27 10.79 2.59
C VAL A 41 -8.70 11.47 1.35
N SER A 42 -7.63 10.89 0.81
CA SER A 42 -6.88 11.43 -0.34
C SER A 42 -7.50 11.06 -1.70
N ALA A 43 -8.84 10.99 -1.78
CA ALA A 43 -9.59 10.58 -2.97
C ALA A 43 -9.83 11.72 -3.99
N ALA A 44 -9.23 12.90 -3.79
CA ALA A 44 -9.34 14.09 -4.62
C ALA A 44 -8.00 14.82 -4.66
N LEU A 45 -7.87 15.90 -5.46
CA LEU A 45 -6.67 16.75 -5.48
C LEU A 45 -6.35 17.34 -4.10
N ILE A 46 -7.37 17.70 -3.34
CA ILE A 46 -7.27 18.04 -1.90
C ILE A 46 -8.11 17.04 -1.11
N PRO A 47 -7.67 16.61 0.08
CA PRO A 47 -8.42 15.67 0.92
C PRO A 47 -9.88 16.09 1.13
N ILE A 48 -10.76 15.11 1.12
CA ILE A 48 -12.20 15.27 1.31
C ILE A 48 -12.71 14.31 2.38
N VAL A 49 -13.85 14.61 2.96
CA VAL A 49 -14.56 13.66 3.82
C VAL A 49 -14.96 12.42 3.03
N ALA A 50 -14.69 11.23 3.56
CA ALA A 50 -14.94 9.96 2.88
C ALA A 50 -16.40 9.80 2.43
N SER A 51 -17.37 10.29 3.23
CA SER A 51 -18.80 10.25 2.90
C SER A 51 -19.17 11.05 1.65
N ARG A 52 -18.34 12.01 1.24
CA ARG A 52 -18.54 12.87 0.06
C ARG A 52 -17.83 12.35 -1.20
N SER A 53 -17.20 11.20 -1.14
CA SER A 53 -16.58 10.53 -2.29
C SER A 53 -17.53 9.48 -2.87
N ALA A 54 -17.61 9.40 -4.18
CA ALA A 54 -18.31 8.32 -4.86
C ALA A 54 -17.48 7.03 -4.98
N ASN A 55 -16.20 7.08 -4.61
CA ASN A 55 -15.32 5.91 -4.63
C ASN A 55 -15.67 4.90 -3.55
N SER A 56 -15.35 3.64 -3.84
CA SER A 56 -15.23 2.59 -2.82
C SER A 56 -13.96 2.83 -2.01
N ILE A 57 -14.12 3.31 -0.78
CA ILE A 57 -13.01 3.62 0.12
C ILE A 57 -13.04 2.68 1.32
N THR A 58 -11.86 2.20 1.71
CA THR A 58 -11.63 1.49 2.97
C THR A 58 -10.52 2.22 3.73
N VAL A 59 -10.73 2.47 5.00
CA VAL A 59 -9.71 3.02 5.90
C VAL A 59 -9.41 2.01 6.99
N ILE A 60 -8.15 1.67 7.16
CA ILE A 60 -7.66 0.82 8.27
C ILE A 60 -6.92 1.76 9.22
N ASP A 61 -7.45 1.97 10.39
CA ASP A 61 -6.90 2.89 11.39
C ASP A 61 -5.82 2.25 12.28
N SER A 62 -5.19 3.07 13.12
CA SER A 62 -4.10 2.63 13.99
C SER A 62 -4.56 1.64 15.07
N GLU A 63 -5.81 1.66 15.50
CA GLU A 63 -6.34 0.73 16.48
C GLU A 63 -6.50 -0.66 15.86
N GLN A 64 -7.06 -0.75 14.66
CA GLN A 64 -7.16 -1.99 13.89
C GLN A 64 -5.78 -2.59 13.59
N ILE A 65 -4.80 -1.75 13.18
CA ILE A 65 -3.42 -2.18 12.92
C ILE A 65 -2.79 -2.76 14.19
N LYS A 66 -2.94 -2.10 15.34
CA LYS A 66 -2.41 -2.55 16.63
C LYS A 66 -3.09 -3.83 17.12
N LEU A 67 -4.41 -3.92 16.98
CA LEU A 67 -5.21 -5.07 17.41
C LEU A 67 -4.84 -6.34 16.64
N ARG A 68 -4.57 -6.19 15.33
CA ARG A 68 -4.16 -7.30 14.46
C ARG A 68 -2.69 -7.66 14.59
N ALA A 69 -1.88 -6.80 15.21
CA ALA A 69 -0.43 -6.96 15.37
C ALA A 69 0.27 -7.39 14.07
N ALA A 70 -0.17 -6.86 12.92
CA ALA A 70 0.32 -7.26 11.61
C ALA A 70 1.82 -7.00 11.43
N GLN A 71 2.52 -7.93 10.76
CA GLN A 71 3.94 -7.77 10.45
C GLN A 71 4.15 -6.94 9.19
N SER A 72 3.35 -7.21 8.16
CA SER A 72 3.38 -6.53 6.87
C SER A 72 2.08 -5.76 6.60
N VAL A 73 2.13 -4.80 5.70
CA VAL A 73 0.93 -4.11 5.22
C VAL A 73 0.05 -5.07 4.40
N SER A 74 0.65 -5.99 3.65
CA SER A 74 -0.11 -6.97 2.85
C SER A 74 -1.06 -7.83 3.70
N ASP A 75 -0.69 -8.15 4.96
CA ASP A 75 -1.56 -8.90 5.88
C ASP A 75 -2.85 -8.14 6.21
N LEU A 76 -2.76 -6.80 6.32
CA LEU A 76 -3.91 -5.93 6.58
C LEU A 76 -4.82 -5.81 5.35
N LEU A 77 -4.23 -5.82 4.15
CA LEU A 77 -4.95 -5.61 2.90
C LEU A 77 -5.72 -6.85 2.43
N ARG A 78 -5.42 -8.04 2.94
CA ARG A 78 -6.16 -9.29 2.64
C ARG A 78 -7.64 -9.24 3.02
N ASP A 79 -8.02 -8.37 3.95
CA ASP A 79 -9.40 -8.23 4.41
C ASP A 79 -10.18 -7.13 3.67
N VAL A 80 -9.53 -6.42 2.76
CA VAL A 80 -10.14 -5.31 2.04
C VAL A 80 -10.90 -5.84 0.83
N PRO A 81 -12.21 -5.54 0.70
CA PRO A 81 -12.97 -5.94 -0.48
C PRO A 81 -12.30 -5.48 -1.76
N GLY A 82 -12.33 -6.31 -2.80
CA GLY A 82 -11.77 -6.00 -4.10
C GLY A 82 -10.25 -6.16 -4.22
N LEU A 83 -9.53 -6.56 -3.17
CA LEU A 83 -8.09 -6.82 -3.22
C LEU A 83 -7.79 -8.31 -3.18
N ALA A 84 -6.94 -8.78 -4.09
CA ALA A 84 -6.36 -10.11 -4.11
C ALA A 84 -4.85 -10.02 -3.83
N VAL A 85 -4.37 -10.80 -2.87
CA VAL A 85 -2.95 -10.82 -2.45
C VAL A 85 -2.33 -12.15 -2.81
N SER A 86 -1.26 -12.14 -3.60
CA SER A 86 -0.48 -13.32 -3.98
C SER A 86 0.96 -13.16 -3.54
N SER A 87 1.49 -14.13 -2.80
CA SER A 87 2.88 -14.16 -2.32
C SER A 87 3.61 -15.37 -2.85
N TYR A 88 4.84 -15.19 -3.27
CA TYR A 88 5.77 -16.22 -3.72
C TYR A 88 6.56 -16.81 -2.55
N GLY A 89 5.93 -17.00 -1.40
CA GLY A 89 6.56 -17.63 -0.25
C GLY A 89 6.36 -16.89 1.08
N ALA A 90 7.44 -16.81 1.86
CA ALA A 90 7.46 -16.26 3.22
C ALA A 90 7.54 -14.72 3.25
N LEU A 91 7.81 -14.17 4.44
CA LEU A 91 8.07 -12.73 4.62
C LEU A 91 9.25 -12.28 3.73
N GLY A 92 9.10 -11.14 3.09
CA GLY A 92 10.13 -10.58 2.18
C GLY A 92 10.03 -11.09 0.74
N SER A 93 9.40 -12.23 0.50
CA SER A 93 9.19 -12.74 -0.85
C SER A 93 8.36 -11.79 -1.70
N LEU A 94 8.48 -11.90 -3.01
CA LEU A 94 7.67 -11.11 -3.93
C LEU A 94 6.19 -11.30 -3.58
N THR A 95 5.54 -10.21 -3.22
CA THR A 95 4.12 -10.19 -2.89
C THR A 95 3.46 -9.11 -3.74
N SER A 96 2.47 -9.50 -4.52
CA SER A 96 1.68 -8.63 -5.38
C SER A 96 0.27 -8.46 -4.84
N ILE A 97 -0.30 -7.28 -5.07
CA ILE A 97 -1.69 -6.99 -4.75
C ILE A 97 -2.38 -6.51 -6.02
N ARG A 98 -3.50 -7.12 -6.33
CA ARG A 98 -4.35 -6.78 -7.47
C ARG A 98 -5.68 -6.23 -6.97
N ALA A 99 -6.13 -5.12 -7.55
CA ALA A 99 -7.42 -4.55 -7.21
C ALA A 99 -8.43 -4.86 -8.32
N ARG A 100 -9.57 -5.51 -7.99
CA ARG A 100 -10.67 -5.79 -8.92
C ARG A 100 -10.23 -6.55 -10.18
N GLY A 101 -9.33 -7.50 -10.02
CA GLY A 101 -8.80 -8.31 -11.13
C GLY A 101 -7.72 -7.63 -11.98
N SER A 102 -7.35 -6.38 -11.72
CA SER A 102 -6.30 -5.66 -12.47
C SER A 102 -4.90 -6.21 -12.21
N GLU A 103 -3.91 -5.76 -12.99
CA GLU A 103 -2.51 -6.05 -12.73
C GLU A 103 -2.00 -5.31 -11.49
N SER A 104 -0.92 -5.82 -10.88
CA SER A 104 -0.38 -5.25 -9.64
C SER A 104 0.26 -3.87 -9.84
N ASN A 105 0.75 -3.55 -11.05
CA ASN A 105 1.29 -2.24 -11.43
C ASN A 105 0.20 -1.23 -11.87
N HIS A 106 -1.08 -1.62 -11.82
CA HIS A 106 -2.24 -0.73 -11.99
C HIS A 106 -2.68 -0.08 -10.67
N LEU A 107 -1.97 -0.32 -9.58
CA LEU A 107 -2.26 0.21 -8.25
C LEU A 107 -1.13 1.15 -7.81
N VAL A 108 -1.43 2.42 -7.67
CA VAL A 108 -0.48 3.41 -7.13
C VAL A 108 -0.41 3.28 -5.62
N VAL A 109 0.79 3.22 -5.08
CA VAL A 109 1.04 3.16 -3.65
C VAL A 109 1.78 4.41 -3.19
N LEU A 110 1.17 5.10 -2.23
CA LEU A 110 1.75 6.29 -1.63
C LEU A 110 2.11 6.03 -0.16
N ILE A 111 3.25 6.55 0.30
CA ILE A 111 3.58 6.68 1.72
C ILE A 111 3.80 8.16 2.02
N ASP A 112 2.97 8.74 2.88
CA ASP A 112 2.93 10.18 3.17
C ASP A 112 2.84 11.03 1.89
N GLY A 113 2.13 10.52 0.87
CA GLY A 113 1.94 11.16 -0.42
C GLY A 113 3.18 11.14 -1.33
N VAL A 114 4.17 10.29 -1.06
CA VAL A 114 5.26 9.95 -1.98
C VAL A 114 4.94 8.61 -2.63
N GLU A 115 5.01 8.54 -3.93
CA GLU A 115 4.84 7.28 -4.66
C GLU A 115 6.04 6.37 -4.46
N VAL A 116 5.75 5.11 -4.11
CA VAL A 116 6.75 4.08 -3.77
C VAL A 116 6.73 2.88 -4.70
N ASN A 117 5.99 2.95 -5.81
CA ASN A 117 6.10 2.00 -6.91
C ASN A 117 7.51 2.15 -7.52
N ASP A 118 8.20 1.03 -7.75
CA ASP A 118 9.57 1.00 -8.23
C ASP A 118 9.63 0.91 -9.76
N PRO A 119 10.03 1.98 -10.48
CA PRO A 119 10.13 1.95 -11.93
C PRO A 119 11.10 0.89 -12.47
N SER A 120 12.05 0.44 -11.64
CA SER A 120 13.02 -0.61 -12.00
C SER A 120 12.50 -2.03 -11.77
N GLN A 121 11.32 -2.17 -11.14
CA GLN A 121 10.63 -3.43 -10.85
C GLN A 121 9.22 -3.44 -11.46
N SER A 122 9.11 -3.11 -12.75
CA SER A 122 7.84 -3.08 -13.49
C SER A 122 6.77 -2.16 -12.88
N ASP A 123 7.17 -1.03 -12.31
CA ASP A 123 6.30 -0.08 -11.61
C ASP A 123 5.48 -0.74 -10.48
N MET A 124 6.01 -1.78 -9.84
CA MET A 124 5.35 -2.48 -8.74
C MET A 124 6.02 -2.15 -7.39
N LEU A 125 5.24 -2.21 -6.33
CA LEU A 125 5.76 -2.35 -4.98
C LEU A 125 5.82 -3.84 -4.61
N ASN A 126 6.97 -4.34 -4.16
CA ASN A 126 6.98 -5.62 -3.45
C ASN A 126 6.39 -5.43 -2.05
N TRP A 127 5.11 -5.79 -1.87
CA TRP A 127 4.37 -5.64 -0.62
C TRP A 127 4.93 -6.51 0.53
N GLY A 128 5.64 -7.60 0.21
CA GLY A 128 6.31 -8.45 1.20
C GLY A 128 7.40 -7.73 1.97
N THR A 129 7.93 -6.62 1.41
CA THR A 129 8.98 -5.82 2.05
C THR A 129 8.46 -4.63 2.86
N LEU A 130 7.13 -4.36 2.86
CA LEU A 130 6.54 -3.22 3.55
C LEU A 130 6.06 -3.56 4.95
N SER A 131 6.83 -3.16 5.96
CA SER A 131 6.49 -3.34 7.37
C SER A 131 5.28 -2.49 7.79
N ALA A 132 4.40 -3.06 8.63
CA ALA A 132 3.28 -2.35 9.25
C ALA A 132 3.69 -1.49 10.48
N ALA A 133 4.98 -1.26 10.72
CA ALA A 133 5.44 -0.44 11.83
C ALA A 133 5.26 1.06 11.57
N ASP A 134 4.91 1.83 12.60
CA ASP A 134 4.76 3.30 12.60
C ASP A 134 3.73 3.85 11.60
N ILE A 135 2.70 3.05 11.27
CA ILE A 135 1.59 3.46 10.42
C ILE A 135 0.45 3.97 11.31
N GLU A 136 -0.09 5.13 10.94
CA GLU A 136 -1.27 5.71 11.59
C GLU A 136 -2.56 5.20 10.95
N ARG A 137 -2.62 5.21 9.61
CA ARG A 137 -3.75 4.65 8.86
C ARG A 137 -3.36 4.30 7.43
N ILE A 138 -4.18 3.46 6.82
CA ILE A 138 -4.09 3.08 5.41
C ILE A 138 -5.42 3.42 4.74
N GLU A 139 -5.38 4.22 3.69
CA GLU A 139 -6.54 4.58 2.87
C GLU A 139 -6.46 3.81 1.55
N ILE A 140 -7.47 3.03 1.24
CA ILE A 140 -7.58 2.24 0.02
C ILE A 140 -8.74 2.80 -0.81
N ILE A 141 -8.42 3.38 -1.96
CA ILE A 141 -9.35 4.00 -2.90
C ILE A 141 -9.37 3.14 -4.15
N ARG A 142 -10.49 2.48 -4.44
CA ARG A 142 -10.66 1.60 -5.59
C ARG A 142 -11.31 2.33 -6.76
N GLY A 143 -11.07 1.84 -7.97
CA GLY A 143 -11.50 2.46 -9.22
C GLY A 143 -10.52 3.49 -9.78
N PRO A 144 -10.75 4.00 -11.00
CA PRO A 144 -9.78 4.82 -11.73
C PRO A 144 -9.49 6.13 -11.04
N GLN A 145 -8.20 6.41 -10.83
CA GLN A 145 -7.70 7.64 -10.19
C GLN A 145 -6.75 8.43 -11.10
N SER A 146 -6.58 8.03 -12.37
CA SER A 146 -5.60 8.65 -13.27
C SER A 146 -5.86 10.15 -13.52
N SER A 147 -7.11 10.60 -13.47
CA SER A 147 -7.43 12.04 -13.58
C SER A 147 -6.94 12.88 -12.39
N ILE A 148 -6.57 12.24 -11.27
CA ILE A 148 -6.07 12.88 -10.04
C ILE A 148 -4.59 12.57 -9.82
N ARG A 149 -4.16 11.30 -10.08
CA ARG A 149 -2.83 10.78 -9.73
C ARG A 149 -1.93 10.50 -10.92
N GLY A 150 -2.42 10.66 -12.15
CA GLY A 150 -1.66 10.40 -13.37
C GLY A 150 -1.73 8.96 -13.85
N SER A 151 -0.79 8.58 -14.72
CA SER A 151 -0.58 7.21 -15.19
C SER A 151 -0.47 6.27 -13.98
N ASP A 152 -0.77 4.99 -14.17
CA ASP A 152 -0.62 3.89 -13.21
C ASP A 152 -1.79 3.73 -12.22
N ALA A 153 -2.55 4.79 -11.92
CA ALA A 153 -3.71 4.71 -11.03
C ALA A 153 -4.98 4.18 -11.76
N VAL A 154 -4.85 3.05 -12.45
CA VAL A 154 -5.92 2.41 -13.24
C VAL A 154 -6.93 1.73 -12.34
N ALA A 155 -6.47 0.94 -11.38
CA ALA A 155 -7.29 0.14 -10.47
C ALA A 155 -7.57 0.85 -9.13
N GLY A 156 -6.73 1.82 -8.76
CA GLY A 156 -6.89 2.56 -7.51
C GLY A 156 -5.60 3.10 -6.93
N VAL A 157 -5.72 3.53 -5.67
CA VAL A 157 -4.60 4.08 -4.88
C VAL A 157 -4.65 3.50 -3.48
N VAL A 158 -3.50 3.10 -2.96
CA VAL A 158 -3.30 2.82 -1.54
C VAL A 158 -2.42 3.91 -0.96
N ASN A 159 -2.94 4.70 -0.03
CA ASN A 159 -2.21 5.76 0.63
C ASN A 159 -1.94 5.38 2.09
N ILE A 160 -0.68 5.21 2.44
CA ILE A 160 -0.21 4.85 3.77
C ILE A 160 0.27 6.12 4.45
N ILE A 161 -0.29 6.40 5.60
CA ILE A 161 0.02 7.60 6.39
C ILE A 161 0.74 7.15 7.65
N THR A 162 1.96 7.66 7.84
CA THR A 162 2.75 7.37 9.04
C THR A 162 2.37 8.29 10.20
N SER A 163 2.65 7.84 11.42
CA SER A 163 2.30 8.57 12.64
C SER A 163 3.01 9.93 12.74
N GLU A 164 2.35 10.90 13.36
CA GLU A 164 2.87 12.24 13.64
C GLU A 164 3.13 12.47 15.13
N ALA A 165 3.95 13.48 15.44
CA ALA A 165 4.08 13.95 16.79
C ALA A 165 2.91 14.88 17.14
N ASN A 166 2.05 14.46 18.06
CA ASN A 166 0.87 15.21 18.52
C ASN A 166 0.99 15.70 19.97
N GLN A 167 1.98 15.22 20.73
CA GLN A 167 2.22 15.51 22.15
C GLN A 167 3.58 16.17 22.39
N ALA A 168 3.76 16.77 23.56
CA ALA A 168 5.01 17.42 23.96
C ALA A 168 6.20 16.44 23.95
N LEU A 169 5.96 15.19 24.30
CA LEU A 169 6.92 14.10 24.19
C LEU A 169 6.14 12.78 24.11
N SER A 170 6.46 11.95 23.13
CA SER A 170 5.98 10.58 23.03
C SER A 170 7.12 9.66 22.65
N ALA A 171 7.19 8.48 23.24
CA ALA A 171 8.13 7.46 22.83
C ALA A 171 7.45 6.10 22.89
N ASP A 172 7.65 5.30 21.85
CA ASP A 172 7.18 3.92 21.78
C ASP A 172 8.39 3.02 21.49
N VAL A 173 8.46 1.90 22.20
CA VAL A 173 9.45 0.84 21.96
C VAL A 173 8.69 -0.46 21.87
N PHE A 174 9.04 -1.30 20.91
CA PHE A 174 8.46 -2.64 20.79
C PHE A 174 9.52 -3.68 20.48
N THR A 175 9.24 -4.90 20.93
CA THR A 175 10.02 -6.10 20.60
C THR A 175 9.07 -7.26 20.42
N GLU A 176 9.34 -8.11 19.44
CA GLU A 176 8.59 -9.34 19.15
C GLU A 176 9.58 -10.45 18.83
N TYR A 177 9.25 -11.68 19.27
CA TYR A 177 9.98 -12.88 18.92
C TYR A 177 9.00 -14.03 18.69
N GLY A 178 9.32 -14.92 17.72
CA GLY A 178 8.42 -16.01 17.39
C GLY A 178 8.99 -17.10 16.51
N SER A 179 8.10 -17.82 15.87
CA SER A 179 8.40 -18.94 14.97
C SER A 179 9.43 -18.54 13.91
N ARG A 180 10.22 -19.51 13.44
CA ARG A 180 11.25 -19.33 12.40
C ARG A 180 12.30 -18.28 12.79
N ALA A 181 12.66 -18.27 14.09
CA ALA A 181 13.55 -17.26 14.69
C ALA A 181 13.17 -15.80 14.37
N THR A 182 11.90 -15.55 14.02
CA THR A 182 11.44 -14.20 13.69
C THR A 182 11.64 -13.25 14.86
N SER A 183 12.34 -12.16 14.62
CA SER A 183 12.60 -11.08 15.58
C SER A 183 12.21 -9.74 14.95
N LYS A 184 11.34 -8.97 15.61
CA LYS A 184 10.95 -7.63 15.17
C LYS A 184 11.12 -6.64 16.33
N ASN A 185 11.93 -5.61 16.12
CA ASN A 185 12.26 -4.63 17.14
C ASN A 185 12.10 -3.22 16.56
N GLY A 186 11.76 -2.25 17.39
CA GLY A 186 11.71 -0.88 16.93
C GLY A 186 11.42 0.12 18.03
N PHE A 187 11.58 1.38 17.67
CA PHE A 187 11.23 2.51 18.53
C PHE A 187 10.71 3.66 17.68
N SER A 188 9.96 4.55 18.29
CA SER A 188 9.67 5.87 17.76
C SER A 188 9.73 6.92 18.87
N LEU A 189 10.13 8.14 18.50
CA LEU A 189 10.23 9.29 19.38
C LEU A 189 9.56 10.48 18.70
N GLY A 190 8.56 11.07 19.35
CA GLY A 190 7.85 12.24 18.88
C GLY A 190 7.99 13.41 19.85
N HIS A 191 8.12 14.62 19.31
CA HIS A 191 8.13 15.87 20.07
C HIS A 191 7.34 16.94 19.34
N LYS A 192 6.42 17.60 20.06
CA LYS A 192 5.70 18.77 19.57
C LYS A 192 5.81 19.90 20.58
N SER A 193 6.32 21.05 20.15
CA SER A 193 6.45 22.24 20.99
C SER A 193 6.18 23.50 20.18
N GLY A 194 5.14 24.23 20.57
CA GLY A 194 4.70 25.44 19.88
C GLY A 194 4.43 25.15 18.38
N LYS A 195 5.22 25.77 17.53
CA LYS A 195 5.08 25.68 16.06
C LYS A 195 5.83 24.50 15.42
N PHE A 196 6.59 23.76 16.18
CA PHE A 196 7.46 22.69 15.68
C PHE A 196 6.98 21.32 16.13
N SER A 197 6.97 20.36 15.22
CA SER A 197 6.77 18.95 15.49
C SER A 197 7.83 18.11 14.79
N VAL A 198 8.29 17.05 15.44
CA VAL A 198 9.21 16.07 14.85
C VAL A 198 8.91 14.68 15.40
N ARG A 199 8.89 13.69 14.51
CA ARG A 199 8.85 12.27 14.85
C ARG A 199 9.95 11.53 14.10
N ILE A 200 10.66 10.69 14.80
CA ILE A 200 11.63 9.75 14.24
C ILE A 200 11.25 8.34 14.69
N GLY A 201 11.29 7.39 13.79
CA GLY A 201 11.06 5.97 14.07
C GLY A 201 12.11 5.11 13.38
N ALA A 202 12.45 3.98 14.00
CA ALA A 202 13.26 2.94 13.38
C ALA A 202 12.71 1.57 13.75
N SER A 203 12.80 0.63 12.81
CA SER A 203 12.41 -0.76 13.01
C SER A 203 13.37 -1.70 12.30
N HIS A 204 13.55 -2.89 12.87
CA HIS A 204 14.30 -3.98 12.29
C HIS A 204 13.51 -5.27 12.42
N LEU A 205 13.44 -6.04 11.35
CA LEU A 205 12.82 -7.36 11.30
C LEU A 205 13.81 -8.33 10.67
N GLU A 206 13.94 -9.51 11.26
CA GLU A 206 14.76 -10.61 10.77
C GLU A 206 14.00 -11.92 10.98
N THR A 207 14.07 -12.85 10.03
CA THR A 207 13.50 -14.21 10.13
C THR A 207 14.34 -15.19 9.32
N ASP A 208 14.45 -16.42 9.79
CA ASP A 208 15.08 -17.48 9.01
C ASP A 208 14.21 -17.90 7.81
N GLY A 209 12.89 -17.67 7.87
CA GLY A 209 11.96 -18.02 6.78
C GLY A 209 11.65 -19.52 6.70
N ILE A 210 11.41 -19.99 5.49
CA ILE A 210 11.18 -21.40 5.10
C ILE A 210 11.87 -21.66 3.78
N ASN A 211 12.00 -22.91 3.37
CA ASN A 211 12.29 -23.27 1.98
C ASN A 211 11.03 -22.96 1.15
N ILE A 212 11.09 -21.92 0.31
CA ILE A 212 9.91 -21.45 -0.44
C ILE A 212 9.67 -22.28 -1.70
N GLN A 213 10.68 -23.00 -2.23
CA GLN A 213 10.54 -23.82 -3.43
C GLN A 213 11.30 -25.15 -3.30
N PRO A 214 10.76 -26.14 -2.56
CA PRO A 214 11.43 -27.42 -2.28
C PRO A 214 11.84 -28.23 -3.51
N SER A 215 11.29 -27.91 -4.68
CA SER A 215 11.65 -28.55 -5.95
C SER A 215 13.02 -28.11 -6.49
N THR A 216 13.61 -27.02 -5.98
CA THR A 216 14.89 -26.45 -6.44
C THR A 216 16.03 -26.71 -5.48
N GLY A 217 15.77 -26.91 -4.18
CA GLY A 217 16.79 -27.15 -3.15
C GLY A 217 16.21 -27.49 -1.79
N ASP A 218 17.08 -27.64 -0.80
CA ASP A 218 16.72 -27.92 0.60
C ASP A 218 17.11 -26.72 1.52
N ASP A 219 17.41 -25.56 0.96
CA ASP A 219 17.82 -24.38 1.72
C ASP A 219 16.61 -23.63 2.31
N ILE A 220 16.89 -22.71 3.18
CA ILE A 220 15.89 -21.89 3.88
C ILE A 220 16.09 -20.45 3.45
N ASP A 221 15.00 -19.82 3.02
CA ASP A 221 15.00 -18.46 2.47
C ASP A 221 14.70 -17.45 3.57
N GLY A 222 15.76 -16.81 4.04
CA GLY A 222 15.70 -15.80 5.08
C GLY A 222 15.33 -14.41 4.57
N TYR A 223 14.94 -13.55 5.52
CA TYR A 223 14.62 -12.16 5.24
C TYR A 223 15.06 -11.24 6.36
N GLN A 224 15.58 -10.07 5.99
CA GLN A 224 15.84 -8.98 6.91
C GLN A 224 15.43 -7.63 6.33
N ASN A 225 14.94 -6.73 7.19
CA ASN A 225 14.50 -5.39 6.80
C ASN A 225 14.77 -4.40 7.92
N THR A 226 15.35 -3.25 7.56
CA THR A 226 15.55 -2.11 8.47
C THR A 226 14.92 -0.87 7.87
N GLY A 227 13.98 -0.26 8.60
CA GLY A 227 13.33 0.98 8.23
C GLY A 227 13.67 2.11 9.18
N ILE A 228 13.85 3.32 8.65
CA ILE A 228 14.00 4.57 9.41
C ILE A 228 13.06 5.60 8.79
N ASN A 229 12.25 6.26 9.63
CA ASN A 229 11.31 7.29 9.23
C ASN A 229 11.60 8.59 9.98
N LEU A 230 11.52 9.72 9.30
CA LEU A 230 11.54 11.06 9.88
C LEU A 230 10.34 11.85 9.33
N LYS A 231 9.57 12.45 10.21
CA LYS A 231 8.51 13.40 9.86
C LYS A 231 8.68 14.66 10.68
N ALA A 232 8.78 15.81 10.05
CA ALA A 232 8.95 17.11 10.70
C ALA A 232 7.96 18.11 10.15
N GLY A 233 7.37 18.93 11.04
CA GLY A 233 6.43 19.98 10.69
C GLY A 233 6.82 21.29 11.34
N TYR A 234 6.62 22.40 10.64
CA TYR A 234 6.84 23.75 11.15
C TYR A 234 5.72 24.69 10.70
N GLN A 235 4.93 25.15 11.65
CA GLN A 235 3.92 26.18 11.43
C GLN A 235 4.59 27.57 11.39
N TYR A 236 4.97 28.00 10.17
CA TYR A 236 5.64 29.31 10.00
C TYR A 236 4.72 30.47 10.42
N SER A 237 3.46 30.42 9.98
CA SER A 237 2.38 31.35 10.37
C SER A 237 1.06 30.59 10.49
N ASP A 238 -0.03 31.27 10.86
CA ASP A 238 -1.37 30.67 10.88
C ASP A 238 -1.84 30.22 9.48
N GLN A 239 -1.24 30.77 8.41
CA GLN A 239 -1.56 30.46 7.03
C GLN A 239 -0.58 29.50 6.37
N LEU A 240 0.68 29.42 6.81
CA LEU A 240 1.73 28.67 6.13
C LEU A 240 2.30 27.56 7.04
N ASN A 241 2.14 26.33 6.58
CA ASN A 241 2.73 25.14 7.17
C ASN A 241 3.81 24.56 6.24
N LEU A 242 4.93 24.15 6.81
CA LEU A 242 6.02 23.46 6.12
C LEU A 242 6.15 22.06 6.70
N SER A 243 6.30 21.06 5.85
CA SER A 243 6.51 19.68 6.27
C SER A 243 7.63 19.01 5.49
N LEU A 244 8.32 18.10 6.15
CA LEU A 244 9.36 17.24 5.59
C LEU A 244 9.07 15.81 6.03
N THR A 245 9.00 14.90 5.07
CA THR A 245 9.01 13.46 5.33
C THR A 245 10.24 12.85 4.68
N SER A 246 10.88 11.90 5.37
CA SER A 246 12.02 11.15 4.86
C SER A 246 11.93 9.72 5.35
N ARG A 247 12.04 8.75 4.43
CA ARG A 247 12.00 7.33 4.73
C ARG A 247 13.15 6.62 4.06
N LYS A 248 13.90 5.84 4.83
CA LYS A 248 14.90 4.91 4.29
C LYS A 248 14.53 3.50 4.69
N THR A 249 14.56 2.58 3.73
CA THR A 249 14.35 1.15 3.96
C THR A 249 15.44 0.38 3.23
N ASN A 250 16.11 -0.52 3.91
CA ASN A 250 17.05 -1.46 3.31
C ASN A 250 16.82 -2.86 3.88
N GLY A 251 17.05 -3.85 3.06
CA GLY A 251 16.88 -5.23 3.45
C GLY A 251 17.49 -6.20 2.46
N MET A 252 17.37 -7.46 2.78
CA MET A 252 17.78 -8.59 1.96
C MET A 252 16.71 -9.66 2.04
N ASN A 253 16.42 -10.29 0.92
CA ASN A 253 15.63 -11.51 0.85
C ASN A 253 16.40 -12.59 0.10
N GLU A 254 16.31 -13.81 0.58
CA GLU A 254 16.75 -15.00 -0.11
C GLU A 254 15.57 -15.59 -0.85
N PHE A 255 15.82 -16.23 -1.99
CA PHE A 255 14.80 -16.86 -2.82
C PHE A 255 15.42 -17.88 -3.76
N ASP A 256 14.63 -18.84 -4.16
CA ASP A 256 15.04 -19.85 -5.12
C ASP A 256 15.05 -19.31 -6.54
N GLY A 257 16.07 -19.71 -7.29
CA GLY A 257 16.22 -19.46 -8.71
C GLY A 257 16.81 -20.68 -9.42
N PHE A 258 16.63 -20.81 -10.69
CA PHE A 258 17.24 -21.87 -11.47
C PHE A 258 18.54 -21.36 -12.10
N PRO A 259 19.70 -22.04 -11.93
CA PRO A 259 19.91 -23.33 -11.24
C PRO A 259 20.40 -23.24 -9.79
N GLU A 260 20.40 -22.08 -9.13
CA GLU A 260 21.08 -21.87 -7.85
C GLU A 260 20.26 -20.95 -6.93
N VAL A 261 20.49 -21.08 -5.63
CA VAL A 261 20.01 -20.16 -4.59
C VAL A 261 20.40 -18.71 -4.92
N GLN A 262 19.45 -17.81 -4.78
CA GLN A 262 19.63 -16.41 -5.08
C GLN A 262 19.29 -15.54 -3.88
N SER A 263 19.81 -14.32 -3.86
CA SER A 263 19.39 -13.29 -2.91
C SER A 263 19.34 -11.93 -3.59
N SER A 264 18.55 -11.04 -3.03
CA SER A 264 18.46 -9.65 -3.48
C SER A 264 18.58 -8.71 -2.30
N ASP A 265 19.51 -7.76 -2.37
CA ASP A 265 19.58 -6.62 -1.48
C ASP A 265 18.77 -5.48 -2.10
N PHE A 266 17.96 -4.82 -1.31
CA PHE A 266 17.26 -3.62 -1.74
C PHE A 266 17.56 -2.42 -0.84
N ASN A 267 17.63 -1.25 -1.45
CA ASN A 267 17.76 0.03 -0.75
C ASN A 267 16.77 1.03 -1.36
N ARG A 268 15.93 1.65 -0.53
CA ARG A 268 14.91 2.60 -0.94
C ARG A 268 15.00 3.83 -0.08
N PHE A 269 14.98 5.00 -0.72
CA PHE A 269 15.04 6.27 -0.02
C PHE A 269 14.03 7.25 -0.62
N HIS A 270 13.10 7.71 0.19
CA HIS A 270 12.01 8.58 -0.22
C HIS A 270 12.02 9.84 0.60
N ASN A 271 11.93 10.99 -0.05
CA ASN A 271 11.89 12.30 0.58
C ASN A 271 10.75 13.13 0.00
N LYS A 272 10.09 13.93 0.83
CA LYS A 272 9.12 14.92 0.37
C LYS A 272 9.18 16.15 1.26
N PHE A 273 9.26 17.30 0.61
CA PHE A 273 9.04 18.60 1.23
C PHE A 273 7.72 19.17 0.72
N THR A 274 6.90 19.73 1.63
CA THR A 274 5.64 20.39 1.28
C THR A 274 5.55 21.73 1.97
N ALA A 275 5.03 22.73 1.25
CA ALA A 275 4.63 24.03 1.76
C ALA A 275 3.14 24.23 1.47
N ASP A 276 2.33 24.29 2.53
CA ASP A 276 0.88 24.44 2.46
C ASP A 276 0.48 25.82 2.96
N TYR A 277 -0.13 26.61 2.07
CA TYR A 277 -0.64 27.94 2.38
C TYR A 277 -2.16 27.97 2.28
N ASN A 278 -2.82 28.42 3.35
CA ASN A 278 -4.25 28.70 3.38
C ASN A 278 -4.47 30.19 3.65
N SER A 279 -5.26 30.85 2.80
CA SER A 279 -5.55 32.27 3.00
C SER A 279 -6.34 32.52 4.29
N ALA A 280 -6.16 33.72 4.88
CA ALA A 280 -6.81 34.07 6.15
C ALA A 280 -8.34 34.07 6.09
N ASP A 281 -8.92 34.27 4.89
CA ASP A 281 -10.36 34.19 4.64
C ASP A 281 -10.87 32.76 4.40
N GLY A 282 -9.96 31.76 4.39
CA GLY A 282 -10.26 30.35 4.13
C GLY A 282 -10.71 30.05 2.69
N LEU A 283 -10.60 31.02 1.78
CA LEU A 283 -11.13 30.89 0.43
C LEU A 283 -10.12 30.36 -0.58
N TRP A 284 -8.83 30.37 -0.26
CA TRP A 284 -7.75 29.87 -1.12
C TRP A 284 -6.83 28.91 -0.37
N SER A 285 -6.46 27.84 -1.03
CA SER A 285 -5.42 26.92 -0.59
C SER A 285 -4.39 26.74 -1.70
N HIS A 286 -3.11 26.72 -1.34
CA HIS A 286 -2.01 26.47 -2.25
C HIS A 286 -1.04 25.48 -1.59
N ALA A 287 -0.68 24.43 -2.30
CA ALA A 287 0.32 23.46 -1.88
C ALA A 287 1.42 23.36 -2.94
N VAL A 288 2.66 23.42 -2.52
CA VAL A 288 3.83 23.10 -3.34
C VAL A 288 4.53 21.92 -2.73
N SER A 289 4.77 20.87 -3.49
CA SER A 289 5.50 19.70 -3.02
C SER A 289 6.65 19.33 -3.97
N LEU A 290 7.73 18.85 -3.37
CA LEU A 290 8.92 18.33 -4.03
C LEU A 290 9.17 16.94 -3.45
N ALA A 291 9.08 15.89 -4.27
CA ALA A 291 9.35 14.53 -3.86
C ALA A 291 10.49 13.93 -4.68
N ASP A 292 11.27 13.08 -4.03
CA ASP A 292 12.38 12.35 -4.63
C ASP A 292 12.43 10.93 -4.05
N SER A 293 12.48 9.94 -4.92
CA SER A 293 12.51 8.52 -4.56
C SER A 293 13.64 7.82 -5.29
N ASP A 294 14.55 7.20 -4.53
CA ASP A 294 15.61 6.35 -5.04
C ASP A 294 15.35 4.90 -4.71
N PHE A 295 15.55 4.04 -5.70
CA PHE A 295 15.42 2.58 -5.59
C PHE A 295 16.68 1.92 -6.11
N GLU A 296 17.17 0.92 -5.40
CA GLU A 296 18.30 0.10 -5.79
C GLU A 296 18.01 -1.36 -5.42
N ASN A 297 18.19 -2.27 -6.37
CA ASN A 297 18.02 -3.71 -6.20
C ASN A 297 19.27 -4.40 -6.76
N ASN A 298 20.03 -5.08 -5.91
CA ASN A 298 21.23 -5.82 -6.26
C ASN A 298 20.97 -7.31 -6.11
N ASN A 299 21.10 -8.06 -7.20
CA ASN A 299 20.87 -9.50 -7.21
C ASN A 299 22.21 -10.25 -7.08
N PHE A 300 22.16 -11.34 -6.33
CA PHE A 300 23.30 -12.22 -6.11
C PHE A 300 22.89 -13.67 -6.38
N LYS A 301 23.81 -14.46 -6.89
CA LYS A 301 23.74 -15.91 -6.90
C LYS A 301 24.74 -16.50 -5.93
N GLN A 302 24.50 -17.67 -5.43
CA GLN A 302 25.50 -18.39 -4.66
C GLN A 302 26.38 -19.24 -5.59
N GLU A 303 27.68 -19.04 -5.50
CA GLU A 303 28.67 -19.88 -6.16
C GLU A 303 29.69 -20.33 -5.11
N ASN A 304 29.83 -21.65 -4.92
CA ASN A 304 30.72 -22.23 -3.89
C ASN A 304 30.44 -21.68 -2.47
N SER A 305 29.17 -21.47 -2.11
CA SER A 305 28.71 -20.88 -0.85
C SER A 305 29.20 -19.43 -0.62
N GLN A 306 29.47 -18.68 -1.70
CA GLN A 306 29.79 -17.26 -1.65
C GLN A 306 28.84 -16.48 -2.58
N PRO A 307 28.29 -15.33 -2.13
CA PRO A 307 27.47 -14.49 -2.99
C PRO A 307 28.33 -13.88 -4.11
N LEU A 308 27.87 -14.04 -5.35
CA LEU A 308 28.44 -13.44 -6.54
C LEU A 308 27.42 -12.50 -7.17
N ALA A 309 27.83 -11.26 -7.47
CA ALA A 309 26.95 -10.27 -8.09
C ALA A 309 26.34 -10.77 -9.40
N ASN A 310 25.03 -10.70 -9.51
CA ASN A 310 24.24 -11.23 -10.62
C ASN A 310 23.47 -10.14 -11.39
N GLY A 311 23.93 -8.90 -11.28
CA GLY A 311 23.33 -7.73 -11.89
C GLY A 311 22.55 -6.87 -10.90
N SER A 312 22.20 -5.66 -11.36
CA SER A 312 21.41 -4.73 -10.55
C SER A 312 20.46 -3.90 -11.40
N THR A 313 19.37 -3.48 -10.78
CA THR A 313 18.48 -2.45 -11.29
C THR A 313 18.39 -1.29 -10.31
N SER A 314 18.30 -0.08 -10.82
CA SER A 314 18.02 1.10 -10.00
C SER A 314 17.13 2.08 -10.73
N SER A 315 16.39 2.87 -9.98
CA SER A 315 15.57 3.94 -10.52
C SER A 315 15.55 5.13 -9.59
N ASN A 316 15.32 6.32 -10.18
CA ASN A 316 15.03 7.54 -9.45
C ASN A 316 13.75 8.16 -10.02
N LYS A 317 12.85 8.58 -9.13
CA LYS A 317 11.60 9.26 -9.47
C LYS A 317 11.53 10.60 -8.76
N GLN A 318 11.49 11.70 -9.51
CA GLN A 318 11.37 13.07 -9.02
C GLN A 318 10.00 13.63 -9.41
N ASN A 319 9.29 14.18 -8.45
CA ASN A 319 7.98 14.77 -8.66
C ASN A 319 7.94 16.19 -8.09
N TYR A 320 7.53 17.15 -8.92
CA TYR A 320 7.34 18.56 -8.59
C TYR A 320 5.88 18.90 -8.84
N GLN A 321 5.15 19.26 -7.79
CA GLN A 321 3.71 19.49 -7.89
C GLN A 321 3.31 20.80 -7.24
N TYR A 322 2.40 21.51 -7.89
CA TYR A 322 1.66 22.64 -7.35
C TYR A 322 0.16 22.33 -7.42
N ILE A 323 -0.56 22.53 -6.33
CA ILE A 323 -2.02 22.46 -6.28
C ILE A 323 -2.53 23.79 -5.75
N GLY A 324 -3.40 24.46 -6.51
CA GLY A 324 -4.12 25.66 -6.11
C GLY A 324 -5.62 25.41 -6.10
N SER A 325 -6.30 25.81 -5.02
CA SER A 325 -7.75 25.62 -4.90
C SER A 325 -8.47 26.88 -4.45
N ARG A 326 -9.64 27.10 -5.04
CA ARG A 326 -10.59 28.13 -4.66
C ARG A 326 -11.83 27.51 -4.06
N PHE A 327 -12.22 27.98 -2.90
CA PHE A 327 -13.42 27.56 -2.18
C PHE A 327 -14.49 28.65 -2.24
N TRP A 328 -15.75 28.26 -2.35
CA TRP A 328 -16.92 29.13 -2.21
C TRP A 328 -17.82 28.53 -1.13
N GLN A 329 -18.17 29.32 -0.14
CA GLN A 329 -18.99 28.88 0.99
C GLN A 329 -20.42 28.51 0.57
N ALA A 330 -20.95 29.15 -0.51
CA ALA A 330 -22.23 28.78 -1.06
C ALA A 330 -22.14 27.43 -1.78
N LYS A 331 -22.98 26.45 -1.42
CA LYS A 331 -23.06 25.11 -2.03
C LYS A 331 -21.77 24.28 -1.95
N ASP A 332 -20.94 24.55 -0.97
CA ASP A 332 -19.68 23.85 -0.72
C ASP A 332 -18.86 23.59 -2.02
N GLN A 333 -18.69 24.64 -2.81
CA GLN A 333 -18.03 24.57 -4.12
C GLN A 333 -16.51 24.66 -3.99
N ARG A 334 -15.80 23.87 -4.78
CA ARG A 334 -14.35 23.91 -4.88
C ARG A 334 -13.89 23.69 -6.32
N LEU A 335 -13.00 24.55 -6.77
CA LEU A 335 -12.25 24.36 -8.01
C LEU A 335 -10.77 24.21 -7.65
N SER A 336 -10.15 23.13 -8.08
CA SER A 336 -8.73 22.84 -7.87
C SER A 336 -8.01 22.70 -9.21
N LEU A 337 -6.79 23.23 -9.28
CA LEU A 337 -5.87 23.12 -10.40
C LEU A 337 -4.58 22.48 -9.88
N ALA A 338 -4.12 21.41 -10.51
CA ALA A 338 -2.80 20.85 -10.28
C ALA A 338 -1.91 21.03 -11.52
N LEU A 339 -0.66 21.41 -11.27
CA LEU A 339 0.43 21.42 -12.24
C LEU A 339 1.50 20.50 -11.72
N GLU A 340 1.97 19.58 -12.56
CA GLU A 340 2.92 18.55 -12.14
C GLU A 340 3.99 18.32 -13.20
N ARG A 341 5.19 18.05 -12.74
CA ARG A 341 6.29 17.57 -13.57
C ARG A 341 6.94 16.41 -12.87
N GLU A 342 6.97 15.29 -13.57
CA GLU A 342 7.62 14.07 -13.14
C GLU A 342 8.82 13.76 -14.03
N LYS A 343 9.89 13.24 -13.44
CA LYS A 343 11.03 12.70 -14.14
C LYS A 343 11.36 11.34 -13.53
N GLU A 344 11.51 10.36 -14.38
CA GLU A 344 11.93 9.01 -14.01
C GLU A 344 13.22 8.65 -14.72
N GLU A 345 14.10 7.98 -14.01
CA GLU A 345 15.34 7.40 -14.55
C GLU A 345 15.37 5.91 -14.20
N TYR A 346 15.73 5.09 -15.16
CA TYR A 346 15.92 3.65 -15.01
C TYR A 346 17.34 3.30 -15.41
N GLN A 347 18.00 2.50 -14.56
CA GLN A 347 19.29 1.93 -14.87
C GLN A 347 19.27 0.43 -14.62
N GLN A 348 19.77 -0.33 -15.57
CA GLN A 348 20.10 -1.75 -15.44
C GLN A 348 21.58 -1.94 -15.67
N ARG A 349 22.22 -2.77 -14.86
CA ARG A 349 23.62 -3.16 -15.03
C ARG A 349 23.72 -4.67 -15.15
N GLY A 350 24.56 -5.10 -16.08
CA GLY A 350 24.74 -6.49 -16.43
C GLY A 350 25.24 -7.36 -15.29
N GLY A 351 25.06 -8.63 -15.48
CA GLY A 351 25.46 -9.76 -14.68
C GLY A 351 25.03 -11.02 -15.40
N TRP A 352 25.14 -12.17 -14.76
CA TRP A 352 24.73 -13.42 -15.42
C TRP A 352 23.23 -13.45 -15.76
N ALA A 353 22.38 -12.94 -14.87
CA ALA A 353 20.94 -12.90 -15.09
C ALA A 353 20.51 -11.99 -16.25
N PHE A 354 21.30 -10.97 -16.55
CA PHE A 354 20.95 -9.94 -17.54
C PHE A 354 21.76 -10.05 -18.84
N GLY A 355 22.79 -10.92 -18.90
CA GLY A 355 23.67 -11.04 -20.06
C GLY A 355 24.71 -9.91 -20.21
N ALA A 356 25.62 -10.05 -21.16
CA ALA A 356 26.80 -9.16 -21.29
C ALA A 356 26.47 -7.73 -21.76
N ASP A 357 25.33 -7.51 -22.43
CA ASP A 357 24.95 -6.22 -23.04
C ASP A 357 23.81 -5.54 -22.29
N ALA A 358 23.62 -5.87 -21.02
CA ALA A 358 22.46 -5.43 -20.24
C ALA A 358 22.59 -4.01 -19.66
N ASP A 359 23.72 -3.31 -19.87
CA ASP A 359 23.89 -1.94 -19.37
C ASP A 359 22.94 -0.98 -20.11
N LYS A 360 21.93 -0.48 -19.40
CA LYS A 360 20.94 0.50 -19.88
C LYS A 360 20.86 1.66 -18.93
N LEU A 361 20.71 2.85 -19.48
CA LEU A 361 20.33 4.06 -18.77
C LEU A 361 19.31 4.80 -19.62
N VAL A 362 18.09 4.93 -19.11
CA VAL A 362 16.97 5.56 -19.81
C VAL A 362 16.26 6.50 -18.87
N SER A 363 15.72 7.60 -19.38
CA SER A 363 14.88 8.51 -18.60
C SER A 363 13.67 8.95 -19.39
N ARG A 364 12.56 9.19 -18.72
CA ARG A 364 11.35 9.78 -19.29
C ARG A 364 10.85 10.93 -18.43
N LYS A 365 10.08 11.86 -19.04
CA LYS A 365 9.48 13.00 -18.37
C LYS A 365 8.02 13.10 -18.75
N THR A 366 7.21 13.47 -17.74
CA THR A 366 5.78 13.75 -17.92
C THR A 366 5.48 15.14 -17.35
N GLU A 367 4.83 15.99 -18.13
CA GLU A 367 4.28 17.28 -17.69
C GLU A 367 2.76 17.20 -17.71
N SER A 368 2.11 17.64 -16.64
CA SER A 368 0.69 17.38 -16.44
C SER A 368 -0.07 18.59 -15.93
N VAL A 369 -1.31 18.68 -16.37
CA VAL A 369 -2.29 19.64 -15.87
C VAL A 369 -3.56 18.89 -15.52
N ALA A 370 -4.03 19.04 -14.28
CA ALA A 370 -5.30 18.48 -13.83
C ALA A 370 -6.21 19.56 -13.25
N VAL A 371 -7.50 19.41 -13.47
CA VAL A 371 -8.56 20.28 -12.92
C VAL A 371 -9.62 19.41 -12.29
N GLU A 372 -10.05 19.78 -11.09
CA GLU A 372 -11.18 19.17 -10.39
C GLU A 372 -12.18 20.24 -9.97
N TYR A 373 -13.45 20.04 -10.27
CA TYR A 373 -14.54 20.84 -9.77
C TYR A 373 -15.51 19.98 -8.97
N ARG A 374 -15.76 20.37 -7.74
CA ARG A 374 -16.67 19.68 -6.80
C ARG A 374 -17.65 20.68 -6.23
N PHE A 375 -18.94 20.30 -6.13
CA PHE A 375 -19.98 21.16 -5.58
C PHE A 375 -21.22 20.37 -5.14
N ASP A 376 -21.99 20.95 -4.22
CA ASP A 376 -23.26 20.43 -3.77
C ASP A 376 -24.40 21.31 -4.34
N PRO A 377 -25.06 20.88 -5.44
CA PRO A 377 -26.19 21.62 -5.98
C PRO A 377 -27.35 21.75 -4.97
N ILE A 378 -27.55 20.73 -4.14
CA ILE A 378 -28.42 20.67 -2.97
C ILE A 378 -27.69 19.88 -1.87
N GLU A 379 -28.10 20.03 -0.61
CA GLU A 379 -27.45 19.38 0.56
C GLU A 379 -27.30 17.85 0.43
N SER A 380 -28.27 17.21 -0.24
CA SER A 380 -28.27 15.76 -0.42
C SER A 380 -27.47 15.27 -1.64
N VAL A 381 -26.91 16.14 -2.47
CA VAL A 381 -26.22 15.74 -3.69
C VAL A 381 -24.84 16.39 -3.78
N THR A 382 -23.79 15.58 -3.86
CA THR A 382 -22.43 16.01 -4.22
C THR A 382 -22.14 15.58 -5.65
N LEU A 383 -21.65 16.50 -6.45
CA LEU A 383 -21.13 16.24 -7.80
C LEU A 383 -19.66 16.61 -7.89
N ALA A 384 -18.88 15.77 -8.57
CA ALA A 384 -17.50 16.10 -8.89
C ALA A 384 -17.18 15.70 -10.34
N ALA A 385 -16.35 16.51 -10.97
CA ALA A 385 -15.77 16.24 -12.27
C ALA A 385 -14.29 16.58 -12.25
N SER A 386 -13.45 15.70 -12.79
CA SER A 386 -12.02 15.98 -12.97
C SER A 386 -11.58 15.62 -14.38
N ALA A 387 -10.56 16.32 -14.86
CA ALA A 387 -9.90 16.05 -16.12
C ALA A 387 -8.40 16.31 -15.97
N ARG A 388 -7.60 15.47 -16.58
CA ARG A 388 -6.15 15.58 -16.59
C ARG A 388 -5.63 15.39 -18.01
N LYS A 389 -4.59 16.12 -18.32
CA LYS A 389 -3.81 15.97 -19.53
C LYS A 389 -2.36 15.77 -19.15
N ASP A 390 -1.78 14.70 -19.65
CA ASP A 390 -0.37 14.39 -19.53
C ASP A 390 0.32 14.56 -20.89
N ASP A 391 1.54 15.07 -20.88
CA ASP A 391 2.44 15.15 -22.04
C ASP A 391 3.73 14.41 -21.68
N ASN A 392 3.82 13.15 -22.11
CA ASN A 392 4.95 12.27 -21.85
C ASN A 392 5.90 12.31 -23.05
N ASP A 393 7.20 12.45 -22.83
CA ASP A 393 8.20 12.60 -23.90
C ASP A 393 8.41 11.31 -24.73
N PHE A 394 7.94 10.13 -24.25
CA PHE A 394 7.97 8.86 -24.97
C PHE A 394 6.63 8.55 -25.66
N PHE A 395 5.52 8.67 -24.93
CA PHE A 395 4.21 8.20 -25.38
C PHE A 395 3.31 9.33 -25.91
N GLY A 396 3.78 10.59 -25.83
CA GLY A 396 3.01 11.74 -26.24
C GLY A 396 1.90 12.11 -25.26
N LYS A 397 0.75 12.50 -25.78
CA LYS A 397 -0.33 13.11 -24.99
C LYS A 397 -1.42 12.10 -24.68
N SER A 398 -1.80 12.03 -23.42
CA SER A 398 -2.98 11.32 -22.95
C SER A 398 -3.95 12.26 -22.23
N ASN A 399 -5.22 11.89 -22.18
CA ASN A 399 -6.25 12.61 -21.45
C ASN A 399 -7.08 11.63 -20.64
N THR A 400 -7.29 11.94 -19.36
CA THR A 400 -8.12 11.15 -18.47
C THR A 400 -9.19 12.03 -17.83
N GLN A 401 -10.36 11.44 -17.57
CA GLN A 401 -11.52 12.14 -17.05
C GLN A 401 -12.21 11.29 -15.98
N ARG A 402 -12.95 11.97 -15.11
CA ARG A 402 -13.76 11.30 -14.11
C ARG A 402 -14.98 12.12 -13.73
N LEU A 403 -16.09 11.44 -13.50
CA LEU A 403 -17.35 11.98 -13.01
C LEU A 403 -17.78 11.21 -11.78
N GLU A 404 -18.26 11.92 -10.79
CA GLU A 404 -18.75 11.37 -9.53
C GLU A 404 -20.11 11.97 -9.17
N VAL A 405 -20.98 11.14 -8.60
CA VAL A 405 -22.24 11.55 -7.97
C VAL A 405 -22.40 10.81 -6.64
N VAL A 406 -22.69 11.56 -5.59
CA VAL A 406 -23.14 11.03 -4.30
C VAL A 406 -24.51 11.60 -4.03
N PHE A 407 -25.45 10.73 -3.69
CA PHE A 407 -26.80 11.10 -3.28
C PHE A 407 -27.09 10.57 -1.88
N GLN A 408 -27.12 11.48 -0.90
CA GLN A 408 -27.54 11.20 0.46
C GLN A 408 -29.07 11.23 0.51
N GLN A 409 -29.70 10.07 0.34
CA GLN A 409 -31.16 9.95 0.29
C GLN A 409 -31.79 10.18 1.66
N SER A 410 -31.10 9.77 2.73
CA SER A 410 -31.46 10.01 4.13
C SER A 410 -30.19 9.97 4.99
N ASP A 411 -30.27 10.26 6.28
CA ASP A 411 -29.15 10.17 7.21
C ASP A 411 -28.52 8.76 7.24
N THR A 412 -29.28 7.75 6.86
CA THR A 412 -28.86 6.34 6.91
C THR A 412 -28.62 5.70 5.56
N LEU A 413 -28.95 6.34 4.43
CA LEU A 413 -28.84 5.75 3.10
C LEU A 413 -28.15 6.67 2.12
N ARG A 414 -27.03 6.21 1.60
CA ARG A 414 -26.20 6.87 0.59
C ARG A 414 -26.12 6.03 -0.68
N LEU A 415 -26.38 6.64 -1.82
CA LEU A 415 -26.13 6.08 -3.14
C LEU A 415 -24.95 6.81 -3.78
N ARG A 416 -24.09 6.09 -4.48
CA ARG A 416 -22.92 6.66 -5.13
C ARG A 416 -22.69 6.03 -6.50
N GLY A 417 -22.15 6.83 -7.41
CA GLY A 417 -21.76 6.36 -8.73
C GLY A 417 -20.54 7.13 -9.23
N ALA A 418 -19.62 6.43 -9.82
CA ALA A 418 -18.43 7.00 -10.45
C ALA A 418 -18.21 6.38 -11.82
N TRP A 419 -17.70 7.19 -12.74
CA TRP A 419 -17.21 6.78 -14.05
C TRP A 419 -15.88 7.49 -14.30
N GLY A 420 -14.93 6.80 -14.94
CA GLY A 420 -13.68 7.43 -15.28
C GLY A 420 -12.86 6.63 -16.28
N THR A 421 -11.89 7.32 -16.88
CA THR A 421 -10.88 6.73 -17.76
C THR A 421 -9.52 6.76 -17.08
N ALA A 422 -8.65 5.82 -17.43
CA ALA A 422 -7.28 5.74 -16.94
C ALA A 422 -6.34 5.33 -18.07
N VAL A 423 -5.06 5.61 -17.87
CA VAL A 423 -3.98 5.24 -18.79
C VAL A 423 -2.84 4.64 -17.98
N LYS A 424 -2.23 3.55 -18.47
CA LYS A 424 -0.99 2.98 -17.96
C LYS A 424 0.06 3.02 -19.06
N ASN A 425 1.15 3.73 -18.80
CA ASN A 425 2.29 3.70 -19.70
C ASN A 425 3.07 2.38 -19.53
N PRO A 426 3.64 1.82 -20.60
CA PRO A 426 4.55 0.69 -20.51
C PRO A 426 5.70 0.97 -19.54
N THR A 427 6.09 -0.03 -18.77
CA THR A 427 7.15 0.07 -17.79
C THR A 427 8.54 0.06 -18.44
N PHE A 428 9.55 0.55 -17.75
CA PHE A 428 10.93 0.47 -18.25
C PHE A 428 11.40 -0.97 -18.43
N THR A 429 10.95 -1.88 -17.56
CA THR A 429 11.25 -3.32 -17.67
C THR A 429 10.71 -3.92 -18.97
N GLU A 430 9.46 -3.61 -19.32
CA GLU A 430 8.82 -4.10 -20.56
C GLU A 430 9.48 -3.51 -21.82
N LEU A 431 9.90 -2.25 -21.76
CA LEU A 431 10.48 -1.54 -22.91
C LEU A 431 11.96 -1.86 -23.12
N TYR A 432 12.72 -2.09 -22.05
CA TYR A 432 14.19 -2.10 -22.08
C TYR A 432 14.83 -3.18 -21.24
N GLY A 433 14.06 -3.89 -20.38
CA GLY A 433 14.60 -4.91 -19.48
C GLY A 433 15.24 -6.06 -20.26
N ILE A 434 16.36 -6.57 -19.76
CA ILE A 434 17.08 -7.71 -20.35
C ILE A 434 17.28 -8.72 -19.23
N TYR A 435 16.60 -9.86 -19.37
CA TYR A 435 16.66 -10.97 -18.41
C TYR A 435 16.78 -12.29 -19.17
N SER A 436 17.26 -13.31 -18.50
CA SER A 436 17.24 -14.66 -19.07
C SER A 436 15.79 -15.08 -19.35
N GLY A 437 15.51 -15.51 -20.59
CA GLY A 437 14.13 -15.88 -20.98
C GLY A 437 13.15 -14.72 -21.19
N PHE A 438 13.64 -13.47 -21.22
CA PHE A 438 12.82 -12.28 -21.46
C PHE A 438 13.43 -11.37 -22.52
N GLN A 439 12.60 -10.92 -23.45
CA GLN A 439 12.99 -9.98 -24.50
C GLN A 439 12.06 -8.76 -24.44
N SER A 440 12.61 -7.61 -24.10
CA SER A 440 11.88 -6.34 -24.06
C SER A 440 11.33 -5.91 -25.42
N ASN A 441 10.27 -5.07 -25.40
CA ASN A 441 9.64 -4.55 -26.60
C ASN A 441 9.50 -3.01 -26.54
N PRO A 442 10.36 -2.26 -27.21
CA PRO A 442 10.29 -0.79 -27.20
C PRO A 442 9.13 -0.20 -28.01
N ASN A 443 8.31 -1.04 -28.68
CA ASN A 443 7.19 -0.59 -29.52
C ASN A 443 5.83 -0.71 -28.81
N LEU A 444 5.81 -0.99 -27.52
CA LEU A 444 4.58 -1.06 -26.73
C LEU A 444 3.86 0.29 -26.70
N LYS A 445 2.54 0.22 -26.66
CA LYS A 445 1.64 1.36 -26.51
C LYS A 445 1.10 1.41 -25.08
N PRO A 446 0.70 2.59 -24.60
CA PRO A 446 -0.03 2.69 -23.33
C PRO A 446 -1.33 1.87 -23.36
N GLU A 447 -1.67 1.30 -22.22
CA GLU A 447 -2.96 0.69 -21.95
C GLU A 447 -4.00 1.76 -21.65
N GLU A 448 -5.23 1.59 -22.11
CA GLU A 448 -6.34 2.50 -21.89
C GLU A 448 -7.48 1.79 -21.15
N SER A 449 -7.94 2.36 -20.04
CA SER A 449 -9.05 1.80 -19.27
C SER A 449 -10.23 2.76 -19.20
N GLU A 450 -11.42 2.19 -19.28
CA GLU A 450 -12.68 2.85 -18.94
C GLU A 450 -13.41 2.01 -17.89
N SER A 451 -13.82 2.63 -16.78
CA SER A 451 -14.53 1.90 -15.75
C SER A 451 -15.63 2.75 -15.07
N TRP A 452 -16.60 2.05 -14.47
CA TRP A 452 -17.66 2.65 -13.69
C TRP A 452 -18.02 1.78 -12.49
N GLU A 453 -18.56 2.41 -11.47
CA GLU A 453 -19.08 1.73 -10.29
C GLU A 453 -20.38 2.37 -9.79
N LEU A 454 -21.22 1.53 -9.21
CA LEU A 454 -22.42 1.93 -8.48
C LEU A 454 -22.38 1.34 -7.09
N GLY A 455 -22.58 2.16 -6.08
CA GLY A 455 -22.54 1.75 -4.69
C GLY A 455 -23.75 2.20 -3.90
N LEU A 456 -24.08 1.41 -2.89
CA LEU A 456 -25.08 1.70 -1.88
C LEU A 456 -24.43 1.45 -0.52
N ASP A 457 -24.52 2.44 0.36
CA ASP A 457 -24.09 2.33 1.75
C ASP A 457 -25.27 2.66 2.65
N THR A 458 -25.49 1.86 3.69
CA THR A 458 -26.57 2.07 4.64
C THR A 458 -26.13 1.80 6.07
N THR A 459 -26.69 2.59 6.98
CA THR A 459 -26.49 2.48 8.42
C THR A 459 -27.83 2.19 9.07
N LEU A 460 -27.90 1.16 9.90
CA LEU A 460 -29.12 0.70 10.55
C LEU A 460 -28.92 0.60 12.07
N SER A 461 -30.02 0.55 12.81
CA SER A 461 -30.03 0.30 14.27
C SER A 461 -29.14 1.27 15.05
N ASP A 462 -29.36 2.57 14.90
CA ASP A 462 -28.59 3.62 15.56
C ASP A 462 -27.08 3.46 15.36
N GLU A 463 -26.67 3.30 14.10
CA GLU A 463 -25.27 3.17 13.63
C GLU A 463 -24.56 1.86 14.01
N ARG A 464 -25.24 0.93 14.65
CA ARG A 464 -24.64 -0.37 15.03
C ARG A 464 -24.39 -1.31 13.86
N ILE A 465 -25.07 -1.10 12.74
CA ILE A 465 -24.93 -1.94 11.54
C ILE A 465 -24.63 -1.03 10.36
N GLN A 466 -23.49 -1.22 9.74
CA GLN A 466 -23.10 -0.55 8.49
C GLN A 466 -22.97 -1.61 7.40
N LEU A 467 -23.59 -1.36 6.26
CA LEU A 467 -23.57 -2.26 5.11
C LEU A 467 -23.19 -1.46 3.86
N GLY A 468 -22.31 -2.01 3.05
CA GLY A 468 -21.93 -1.46 1.77
C GLY A 468 -22.01 -2.53 0.67
N VAL A 469 -22.55 -2.15 -0.47
CA VAL A 469 -22.58 -2.96 -1.69
C VAL A 469 -22.06 -2.13 -2.84
N THR A 470 -21.14 -2.65 -3.62
CA THR A 470 -20.64 -2.00 -4.85
C THR A 470 -20.63 -3.00 -5.99
N TYR A 471 -21.24 -2.62 -7.11
CA TYR A 471 -20.99 -3.26 -8.39
C TYR A 471 -19.99 -2.42 -9.18
N PHE A 472 -19.01 -3.07 -9.79
CA PHE A 472 -18.01 -2.42 -10.64
C PHE A 472 -17.89 -3.15 -11.99
N ASN A 473 -17.50 -2.37 -13.01
CA ASN A 473 -17.13 -2.89 -14.32
C ASN A 473 -16.01 -2.05 -14.91
N ALA A 474 -15.03 -2.69 -15.54
CA ALA A 474 -13.89 -2.06 -16.19
C ALA A 474 -13.54 -2.78 -17.49
N HIS A 475 -13.23 -2.00 -18.51
CA HIS A 475 -12.72 -2.44 -19.80
C HIS A 475 -11.28 -1.95 -19.94
N LEU A 476 -10.37 -2.82 -20.32
CA LEU A 476 -8.97 -2.50 -20.58
C LEU A 476 -8.64 -2.82 -22.02
N LYS A 477 -8.16 -1.84 -22.75
CA LYS A 477 -7.76 -1.93 -24.15
C LYS A 477 -6.23 -1.84 -24.26
N ASP A 478 -5.66 -2.54 -25.25
CA ASP A 478 -4.22 -2.62 -25.50
C ASP A 478 -3.44 -3.12 -24.26
N GLU A 479 -4.06 -4.01 -23.46
CA GLU A 479 -3.44 -4.62 -22.28
C GLU A 479 -2.09 -5.24 -22.61
N ILE A 480 -1.10 -5.06 -21.73
CA ILE A 480 0.23 -5.61 -21.95
C ILE A 480 0.31 -6.99 -21.31
N GLY A 481 0.36 -8.00 -22.14
CA GLY A 481 0.63 -9.38 -21.75
C GLY A 481 1.94 -9.89 -22.31
N SER A 482 2.20 -11.18 -22.17
CA SER A 482 3.43 -11.83 -22.64
C SER A 482 3.15 -12.88 -23.70
N SER A 483 3.97 -12.90 -24.76
CA SER A 483 4.01 -13.97 -25.75
C SER A 483 5.36 -14.67 -25.69
N CYS A 484 5.37 -16.00 -25.46
CA CYS A 484 6.59 -16.77 -25.34
C CYS A 484 6.84 -17.62 -26.59
N ASP A 485 8.09 -17.68 -27.04
CA ASP A 485 8.52 -18.52 -28.16
C ASP A 485 8.75 -19.98 -27.71
N ALA A 486 9.15 -20.84 -28.64
CA ALA A 486 9.42 -22.26 -28.39
C ALA A 486 10.64 -22.51 -27.49
N ASN A 487 11.49 -21.49 -27.26
CA ASN A 487 12.65 -21.52 -26.38
C ASN A 487 12.35 -20.89 -25.00
N TRP A 488 11.08 -20.58 -24.72
CA TRP A 488 10.64 -19.90 -23.49
C TRP A 488 11.19 -18.49 -23.32
N THR A 489 11.51 -17.81 -24.42
CA THR A 489 11.78 -16.38 -24.39
C THR A 489 10.48 -15.64 -24.52
N CYS A 490 10.06 -14.95 -23.46
CA CYS A 490 8.81 -14.21 -23.40
C CYS A 490 9.03 -12.74 -23.76
N THR A 491 8.17 -12.22 -24.62
CA THR A 491 8.20 -10.81 -25.08
C THR A 491 6.89 -10.14 -24.69
N PRO A 492 6.91 -8.97 -24.03
CA PRO A 492 5.70 -8.22 -23.75
C PRO A 492 5.09 -7.69 -25.06
N ILE A 493 3.78 -7.82 -25.16
CA ILE A 493 2.99 -7.37 -26.33
C ILE A 493 1.71 -6.70 -25.85
N ASN A 494 1.18 -5.73 -26.61
CA ASN A 494 -0.19 -5.31 -26.43
C ASN A 494 -1.11 -6.39 -27.01
N ILE A 495 -2.02 -6.91 -26.18
CA ILE A 495 -3.02 -7.91 -26.59
C ILE A 495 -4.12 -7.17 -27.35
N GLU A 496 -4.43 -7.66 -28.55
CA GLU A 496 -5.47 -7.06 -29.38
C GLU A 496 -6.87 -7.41 -28.85
N GLY A 497 -7.69 -6.39 -28.57
CA GLY A 497 -9.05 -6.54 -28.07
C GLY A 497 -9.29 -5.77 -26.78
N ILE A 498 -10.25 -6.23 -26.01
CA ILE A 498 -10.67 -5.62 -24.73
C ILE A 498 -10.71 -6.73 -23.68
N SER A 499 -10.00 -6.53 -22.58
CA SER A 499 -10.11 -7.35 -21.38
C SER A 499 -11.23 -6.80 -20.50
N ASP A 500 -12.07 -7.70 -20.00
CA ASP A 500 -13.26 -7.35 -19.21
C ASP A 500 -13.08 -7.75 -17.75
N ARG A 501 -13.42 -6.83 -16.84
CA ARG A 501 -13.37 -7.05 -15.40
C ARG A 501 -14.65 -6.52 -14.77
N GLN A 502 -15.35 -7.37 -14.04
CA GLN A 502 -16.59 -7.01 -13.35
C GLN A 502 -16.73 -7.74 -12.03
N GLY A 503 -17.54 -7.19 -11.13
CA GLY A 503 -17.76 -7.86 -9.86
C GLY A 503 -18.63 -7.11 -8.88
N VAL A 504 -18.77 -7.74 -7.70
CA VAL A 504 -19.53 -7.21 -6.58
C VAL A 504 -18.67 -7.25 -5.33
N GLU A 505 -18.61 -6.13 -4.63
CA GLU A 505 -18.01 -5.99 -3.30
C GLU A 505 -19.09 -5.81 -2.26
N LEU A 506 -19.01 -6.60 -1.20
CA LEU A 506 -19.85 -6.48 -0.01
C LEU A 506 -18.97 -6.15 1.18
N SER A 507 -19.40 -5.19 1.99
CA SER A 507 -18.77 -4.86 3.27
C SER A 507 -19.83 -4.72 4.36
N SER A 508 -19.50 -5.16 5.56
CA SER A 508 -20.39 -5.00 6.71
C SER A 508 -19.60 -4.79 7.99
N SER A 509 -20.14 -3.98 8.88
CA SER A 509 -19.65 -3.74 10.22
C SER A 509 -20.83 -3.83 11.20
N PHE A 510 -20.68 -4.68 12.22
CA PHE A 510 -21.69 -4.93 13.23
C PHE A 510 -21.12 -4.66 14.62
N ALA A 511 -21.55 -3.61 15.29
CA ALA A 511 -21.36 -3.41 16.73
C ALA A 511 -22.37 -4.27 17.49
N VAL A 512 -22.03 -5.57 17.70
CA VAL A 512 -22.91 -6.53 18.38
C VAL A 512 -23.19 -6.09 19.83
N SER A 513 -22.17 -5.55 20.47
CA SER A 513 -22.24 -4.88 21.77
C SER A 513 -21.12 -3.83 21.85
N ASP A 514 -21.06 -3.05 22.93
CA ASP A 514 -19.99 -2.07 23.16
C ASP A 514 -18.59 -2.71 23.27
N SER A 515 -18.54 -4.03 23.49
CA SER A 515 -17.31 -4.80 23.62
C SER A 515 -17.04 -5.77 22.47
N LEU A 516 -17.97 -5.93 21.52
CA LEU A 516 -17.86 -6.92 20.44
C LEU A 516 -18.26 -6.31 19.11
N GLN A 517 -17.29 -6.24 18.20
CA GLN A 517 -17.46 -5.80 16.81
C GLN A 517 -17.12 -6.92 15.84
N VAL A 518 -17.92 -7.07 14.80
CA VAL A 518 -17.72 -8.01 13.70
C VAL A 518 -17.71 -7.24 12.39
N ASN A 519 -16.61 -7.34 11.64
CA ASN A 519 -16.49 -6.81 10.30
C ASN A 519 -16.41 -7.98 9.33
N ALA A 520 -17.13 -7.93 8.22
CA ALA A 520 -17.05 -8.92 7.17
C ALA A 520 -16.96 -8.27 5.79
N ALA A 521 -16.19 -8.89 4.92
CA ALA A 521 -16.01 -8.47 3.53
C ALA A 521 -16.14 -9.68 2.61
N TYR A 522 -16.70 -9.46 1.42
CA TYR A 522 -16.77 -10.46 0.37
C TYR A 522 -16.64 -9.77 -0.98
N THR A 523 -15.90 -10.42 -1.87
CA THR A 523 -15.73 -9.97 -3.27
C THR A 523 -15.99 -11.13 -4.20
N TYR A 524 -16.81 -10.87 -5.21
CA TYR A 524 -16.86 -11.64 -6.44
C TYR A 524 -16.21 -10.83 -7.55
N THR A 525 -15.23 -11.40 -8.23
CA THR A 525 -14.55 -10.78 -9.39
C THR A 525 -14.51 -11.77 -10.54
N ASP A 526 -14.95 -11.34 -11.70
CA ASP A 526 -14.80 -12.03 -12.97
C ASP A 526 -13.87 -11.20 -13.84
N SER A 527 -12.76 -11.80 -14.29
CA SER A 527 -11.68 -11.12 -15.03
C SER A 527 -11.27 -12.01 -16.20
N GLU A 528 -11.46 -11.51 -17.41
CA GLU A 528 -11.23 -12.25 -18.64
C GLU A 528 -10.36 -11.43 -19.61
N ASP A 529 -9.45 -12.10 -20.29
CA ASP A 529 -8.67 -11.55 -21.39
C ASP A 529 -9.53 -11.34 -22.65
N PRO A 530 -9.01 -10.71 -23.73
CA PRO A 530 -9.78 -10.49 -24.96
C PRO A 530 -10.25 -11.76 -25.68
N ALA A 531 -9.70 -12.92 -25.34
CA ALA A 531 -10.14 -14.22 -25.87
C ALA A 531 -11.22 -14.87 -24.99
N GLY A 532 -11.64 -14.25 -23.89
CA GLY A 532 -12.58 -14.80 -22.92
C GLY A 532 -11.96 -15.87 -22.02
N VAL A 533 -10.64 -15.85 -21.86
CA VAL A 533 -9.92 -16.74 -20.96
C VAL A 533 -9.76 -16.05 -19.59
N GLU A 534 -10.05 -16.79 -18.53
CA GLU A 534 -9.89 -16.31 -17.15
C GLU A 534 -8.42 -15.94 -16.88
N GLU A 535 -8.21 -14.74 -16.38
CA GLU A 535 -6.88 -14.25 -16.03
C GLU A 535 -6.34 -14.96 -14.79
N GLN A 536 -5.03 -15.19 -14.74
CA GLN A 536 -4.37 -15.99 -13.71
C GLN A 536 -4.13 -15.22 -12.41
N LEU A 537 -4.03 -15.97 -11.28
CA LEU A 537 -3.83 -15.43 -9.93
C LEU A 537 -4.96 -14.47 -9.50
N ARG A 538 -6.18 -14.75 -9.95
CA ARG A 538 -7.38 -13.98 -9.60
C ARG A 538 -8.49 -14.93 -9.13
N ALA A 539 -8.56 -15.17 -7.83
CA ALA A 539 -9.64 -15.94 -7.27
C ALA A 539 -10.98 -15.20 -7.47
N LYS A 540 -11.98 -15.88 -8.03
CA LYS A 540 -13.31 -15.27 -8.22
C LYS A 540 -14.02 -14.92 -6.92
N HIS A 541 -13.73 -15.63 -5.84
CA HIS A 541 -14.38 -15.50 -4.55
C HIS A 541 -13.35 -15.26 -3.46
N ILE A 542 -13.38 -14.09 -2.83
CA ILE A 542 -12.52 -13.75 -1.69
C ILE A 542 -13.41 -13.24 -0.56
N GLY A 543 -13.18 -13.69 0.67
CA GLY A 543 -13.95 -13.26 1.83
C GLY A 543 -13.14 -13.17 3.10
N SER A 544 -13.57 -12.31 4.03
CA SER A 544 -12.97 -12.21 5.34
C SER A 544 -13.99 -11.91 6.42
N ILE A 545 -13.69 -12.35 7.64
CA ILE A 545 -14.44 -12.01 8.86
C ILE A 545 -13.42 -11.65 9.94
N ASN A 546 -13.58 -10.47 10.52
CA ASN A 546 -12.81 -9.99 11.65
C ASN A 546 -13.72 -9.80 12.86
N VAL A 547 -13.40 -10.46 13.97
CA VAL A 547 -14.10 -10.34 15.24
C VAL A 547 -13.17 -9.67 16.25
N ALA A 548 -13.48 -8.43 16.62
CA ALA A 548 -12.77 -7.67 17.65
C ALA A 548 -13.56 -7.73 18.97
N TRP A 549 -12.97 -8.30 20.00
CA TRP A 549 -13.63 -8.49 21.28
C TRP A 549 -12.81 -7.94 22.44
N GLN A 550 -13.37 -6.94 23.14
CA GLN A 550 -12.88 -6.44 24.42
C GLN A 550 -13.34 -7.40 25.53
N VAL A 551 -12.54 -8.43 25.84
CA VAL A 551 -12.90 -9.48 26.83
C VAL A 551 -12.97 -8.92 28.23
N LYS A 552 -12.03 -8.02 28.57
CA LYS A 552 -11.94 -7.24 29.80
C LYS A 552 -11.39 -5.86 29.45
N SER A 553 -11.44 -4.93 30.41
CA SER A 553 -10.90 -3.58 30.22
C SER A 553 -9.44 -3.54 29.78
N ASP A 554 -8.66 -4.55 30.16
CA ASP A 554 -7.23 -4.71 29.89
C ASP A 554 -6.90 -5.75 28.80
N THR A 555 -7.92 -6.45 28.23
CA THR A 555 -7.68 -7.59 27.34
C THR A 555 -8.57 -7.48 26.10
N LYS A 556 -7.95 -7.37 24.93
CA LYS A 556 -8.59 -7.41 23.61
C LYS A 556 -8.17 -8.67 22.86
N VAL A 557 -9.10 -9.30 22.17
CA VAL A 557 -8.87 -10.45 21.30
C VAL A 557 -9.39 -10.13 19.90
N ASN A 558 -8.65 -10.52 18.88
CA ASN A 558 -9.08 -10.44 17.49
C ASN A 558 -8.99 -11.81 16.84
N LEU A 559 -10.09 -12.29 16.31
CA LEU A 559 -10.15 -13.47 15.44
C LEU A 559 -10.34 -12.99 14.01
N ASN A 560 -9.44 -13.42 13.12
CA ASN A 560 -9.50 -13.10 11.70
C ASN A 560 -9.62 -14.41 10.91
N VAL A 561 -10.62 -14.50 10.05
CA VAL A 561 -10.86 -15.61 9.11
C VAL A 561 -10.75 -15.05 7.70
N GLN A 562 -9.92 -15.63 6.86
CA GLN A 562 -9.70 -15.25 5.47
C GLN A 562 -9.94 -16.45 4.57
N HIS A 563 -10.76 -16.29 3.56
CA HIS A 563 -11.03 -17.28 2.54
C HIS A 563 -10.63 -16.77 1.16
N ASN A 564 -9.82 -17.55 0.46
CA ASN A 564 -9.50 -17.34 -0.94
C ASN A 564 -10.03 -18.53 -1.74
N GLY A 565 -10.85 -18.26 -2.76
CA GLY A 565 -11.36 -19.28 -3.66
C GLY A 565 -10.26 -19.92 -4.51
N SER A 566 -10.59 -20.97 -5.23
CA SER A 566 -9.69 -21.55 -6.22
C SER A 566 -9.35 -20.54 -7.32
N GLN A 567 -8.15 -20.64 -7.88
CA GLN A 567 -7.67 -19.75 -8.94
C GLN A 567 -6.77 -20.51 -9.92
N THR A 568 -6.71 -20.05 -11.15
CA THR A 568 -5.74 -20.54 -12.12
C THR A 568 -4.39 -19.87 -11.96
N ASP A 569 -3.32 -20.58 -12.25
CA ASP A 569 -1.95 -20.07 -12.28
C ASP A 569 -1.17 -20.64 -13.47
N TYR A 570 0.01 -20.08 -13.68
CA TYR A 570 0.92 -20.54 -14.72
C TYR A 570 1.34 -22.00 -14.49
N GLY A 571 1.26 -22.79 -15.52
CA GLY A 571 1.71 -24.17 -15.55
C GLY A 571 2.03 -24.58 -16.97
N PHE A 572 2.88 -25.61 -17.11
CA PHE A 572 3.23 -26.14 -18.42
C PHE A 572 2.92 -27.65 -18.50
N PRO A 573 2.29 -28.11 -19.58
CA PRO A 573 1.85 -27.37 -20.81
C PRO A 573 0.52 -26.63 -20.66
N ASN A 574 -0.17 -26.74 -19.55
CA ASN A 574 -1.47 -26.11 -19.31
C ASN A 574 -1.46 -25.34 -18.00
N PRO A 575 -2.31 -24.32 -17.83
CA PRO A 575 -2.53 -23.68 -16.55
C PRO A 575 -2.85 -24.70 -15.45
N VAL A 576 -2.43 -24.39 -14.21
CA VAL A 576 -2.69 -25.21 -13.01
C VAL A 576 -3.80 -24.57 -12.21
N MET A 577 -4.71 -25.39 -11.68
CA MET A 577 -5.72 -24.92 -10.72
C MET A 577 -5.15 -25.05 -9.32
N LEU A 578 -5.06 -23.92 -8.62
CA LEU A 578 -4.74 -23.86 -7.19
C LEU A 578 -6.03 -24.02 -6.38
N ASP A 579 -6.01 -24.84 -5.34
CA ASP A 579 -7.16 -25.11 -4.50
C ASP A 579 -7.53 -23.89 -3.64
N ALA A 580 -8.80 -23.77 -3.27
CA ALA A 580 -9.27 -22.79 -2.32
C ALA A 580 -8.74 -23.11 -0.92
N TYR A 581 -8.46 -22.06 -0.13
CA TYR A 581 -7.97 -22.21 1.24
C TYR A 581 -8.66 -21.24 2.22
N THR A 582 -8.59 -21.57 3.52
CA THR A 582 -9.13 -20.72 4.58
C THR A 582 -8.15 -20.62 5.73
N LEU A 583 -7.70 -19.39 6.01
CA LEU A 583 -6.78 -19.11 7.11
C LEU A 583 -7.54 -18.56 8.31
N VAL A 584 -7.16 -19.01 9.48
CA VAL A 584 -7.67 -18.51 10.76
C VAL A 584 -6.51 -17.98 11.57
N ASN A 585 -6.57 -16.71 11.95
CA ASN A 585 -5.56 -16.03 12.75
C ASN A 585 -6.17 -15.55 14.06
N LEU A 586 -5.43 -15.64 15.16
CA LEU A 586 -5.86 -15.19 16.48
C LEU A 586 -4.82 -14.27 17.10
N ASN A 587 -5.25 -13.07 17.50
CA ASN A 587 -4.41 -12.12 18.21
C ASN A 587 -5.01 -11.81 19.57
N ALA A 588 -4.18 -11.73 20.60
CA ALA A 588 -4.59 -11.35 21.94
C ALA A 588 -3.66 -10.23 22.43
N ASN A 589 -4.23 -9.13 22.89
CA ASN A 589 -3.51 -7.98 23.43
C ASN A 589 -3.90 -7.80 24.89
N TYR A 590 -2.92 -7.75 25.78
CA TYR A 590 -3.07 -7.53 27.21
C TYR A 590 -2.33 -6.27 27.64
N SER A 591 -3.06 -5.26 28.11
CA SER A 591 -2.50 -4.03 28.67
C SER A 591 -2.16 -4.28 30.15
N ALA A 592 -0.89 -4.61 30.43
CA ALA A 592 -0.42 -4.86 31.80
C ALA A 592 -0.51 -3.61 32.68
N ASN A 593 -0.43 -2.43 32.09
CA ASN A 593 -0.71 -1.12 32.65
C ASN A 593 -0.83 -0.08 31.50
N ASP A 594 -1.05 1.19 31.84
CA ASP A 594 -1.25 2.27 30.87
C ASP A 594 -0.07 2.47 29.89
N LYS A 595 1.10 1.92 30.21
CA LYS A 595 2.34 2.08 29.41
C LYS A 595 2.81 0.80 28.74
N MET A 596 2.31 -0.35 29.14
CA MET A 596 2.86 -1.63 28.70
C MET A 596 1.77 -2.58 28.20
N ASP A 597 1.88 -2.92 26.90
CA ASP A 597 1.06 -3.94 26.25
C ASP A 597 1.91 -5.18 25.96
N VAL A 598 1.37 -6.36 26.24
CA VAL A 598 1.89 -7.65 25.80
C VAL A 598 0.92 -8.22 24.78
N TYR A 599 1.41 -8.74 23.68
CA TYR A 599 0.53 -9.35 22.69
C TYR A 599 1.05 -10.73 22.24
N LEU A 600 0.09 -11.59 21.91
CA LEU A 600 0.30 -12.89 21.31
C LEU A 600 -0.35 -12.87 19.93
N ARG A 601 0.36 -13.37 18.91
CA ARG A 601 -0.15 -13.54 17.56
C ARG A 601 0.03 -14.99 17.14
N LEU A 602 -1.06 -15.61 16.71
CA LEU A 602 -1.11 -16.95 16.16
C LEU A 602 -1.63 -16.85 14.72
N ASN A 603 -0.79 -17.18 13.77
CA ASN A 603 -1.12 -17.18 12.35
C ASN A 603 -1.36 -18.62 11.89
N ASN A 604 -2.29 -18.78 10.94
CA ASN A 604 -2.65 -20.07 10.38
C ASN A 604 -2.87 -21.12 11.51
N LEU A 605 -3.85 -20.82 12.37
CA LEU A 605 -4.09 -21.56 13.62
C LEU A 605 -4.32 -23.07 13.43
N PHE A 606 -4.84 -23.46 12.27
CA PHE A 606 -5.14 -24.86 11.94
C PHE A 606 -4.09 -25.53 11.07
N ASP A 607 -2.96 -24.84 10.82
CA ASP A 607 -1.84 -25.32 10.01
C ASP A 607 -2.28 -25.75 8.61
N GLU A 608 -3.14 -24.93 7.99
CA GLU A 608 -3.61 -25.16 6.61
C GLU A 608 -2.42 -25.16 5.65
N ASP A 609 -2.36 -26.18 4.82
CA ASP A 609 -1.38 -26.31 3.74
C ASP A 609 -2.01 -25.74 2.45
N TYR A 610 -1.40 -24.71 1.88
CA TYR A 610 -1.97 -23.98 0.75
C TYR A 610 -0.89 -23.34 -0.11
N GLN A 611 -1.21 -23.04 -1.36
CA GLN A 611 -0.37 -22.28 -2.27
C GLN A 611 -1.10 -21.05 -2.79
N GLN A 612 -0.38 -19.93 -2.90
CA GLN A 612 -0.89 -18.70 -3.53
C GLN A 612 -0.35 -18.54 -4.95
N VAL A 613 0.79 -19.17 -5.21
CA VAL A 613 1.46 -19.26 -6.51
C VAL A 613 1.96 -20.69 -6.67
N ASN A 614 1.78 -21.24 -7.86
CA ASN A 614 2.13 -22.62 -8.16
C ASN A 614 3.59 -22.94 -7.90
N GLY A 615 3.85 -23.98 -7.08
CA GLY A 615 5.19 -24.45 -6.75
C GLY A 615 5.90 -23.68 -5.65
N TYR A 616 5.23 -22.69 -5.02
CA TYR A 616 5.77 -21.94 -3.89
C TYR A 616 5.05 -22.29 -2.60
N GLU A 617 5.84 -22.68 -1.59
CA GLU A 617 5.34 -23.00 -0.26
C GLU A 617 4.97 -21.74 0.53
N THR A 618 4.00 -21.87 1.42
CA THR A 618 3.54 -20.79 2.29
C THR A 618 3.80 -21.12 3.75
N LEU A 619 3.65 -20.09 4.61
CA LEU A 619 3.87 -20.25 6.04
C LEU A 619 2.73 -21.11 6.65
N GLY A 620 3.06 -22.27 7.21
CA GLY A 620 2.19 -23.02 8.10
C GLY A 620 1.96 -22.29 9.44
N PHE A 621 1.53 -23.01 10.48
CA PHE A 621 1.30 -22.44 11.81
C PHE A 621 2.50 -21.62 12.30
N GLY A 622 2.22 -20.44 12.85
CA GLY A 622 3.21 -19.54 13.43
C GLY A 622 2.70 -18.88 14.72
N ALA A 623 3.58 -18.76 15.72
CA ALA A 623 3.29 -18.08 16.98
C ALA A 623 4.35 -17.03 17.28
N ASN A 624 3.92 -15.83 17.64
CA ASN A 624 4.78 -14.70 18.00
C ASN A 624 4.28 -14.06 19.28
N ILE A 625 5.19 -13.68 20.16
CA ILE A 625 4.91 -12.91 21.36
C ILE A 625 5.67 -11.59 21.30
N GLY A 626 5.00 -10.52 21.66
CA GLY A 626 5.62 -9.20 21.65
C GLY A 626 5.25 -8.37 22.86
N LEU A 627 6.07 -7.35 23.07
CA LEU A 627 5.92 -6.34 24.12
C LEU A 627 6.00 -4.96 23.47
N ARG A 628 5.09 -4.08 23.85
CA ARG A 628 5.12 -2.66 23.48
C ARG A 628 5.11 -1.82 24.74
N TYR A 629 6.03 -0.87 24.80
CA TYR A 629 6.12 0.09 25.90
C TYR A 629 5.97 1.51 25.37
N LYS A 630 5.06 2.28 25.99
CA LYS A 630 4.75 3.66 25.64
C LYS A 630 5.17 4.59 26.77
N LEU A 631 5.90 5.64 26.44
CA LEU A 631 6.17 6.76 27.31
C LEU A 631 5.36 7.95 26.79
N GLN A 632 4.39 8.37 27.55
CA GLN A 632 3.57 9.55 27.26
C GLN A 632 3.98 10.69 28.18
#